data_c3313e6db7e318420708d4d2e99f36e5
#
_entry.id   c3313e6db7e318420708d4d2e99f36e5
#
_cell.length_a   1.000
_cell.length_b   1.000
_cell.length_c   1.000
_cell.angle_alpha   90.00
_cell.angle_beta   90.00
_cell.angle_gamma   90.00
#
_symmetry.space_group_name_H-M   'P 1'
#
loop_
_entity.id
_entity.type
_entity.pdbx_description
1 polymer ?
#
loop_
_entity_poly.entity_id
_entity_poly.type
_entity_poly.pdbx_seq_one_letter_code
_entity_poly.pdbx_strand_id
1 'polypeptide(L)'
;MMNKKEFLHLKSGTDVRGTAVETAEHGVQLTDETVQKICVGFYKWYCRKEQVDTFGIAVGQDCRISSPRIAAAAMAAFCACGCKVFDCGLATTPSMFMSIVENEPVQTALEITASHHPFDRNGLKFFTSGGGLEGEDVSAILELAYDAEVPAGTDNAPVMLPFMNDYAALLRRQIVDGVQNGDRPLEGLHIVVDAGNGVGGFYADQVLAPLGADVSGSQFLEPDGMFPNHIPNPENKGAIDAASKMVLDSSADLGLIFDTDVDRMGCIGATGQEINRNTLVALAAAIVLEDHPGTTVVTDSLTSDGLRTFIEQDLGGKQMRYRRGYKNVIDKSIELNKSGVDSALAIETSGHAALKDNYFLDDGAYLATKIVIKAAKLRREGKTIENLTAALHRPAESVEIRVPILLEDFHDYGEDVMAQLAAFAADHENWSVEPENYEGVRINIPGGWFLLRLSVHDPILPLNIENDVAGTAAKVADEIAQFLTRFDKLDLSGFKK
;
A
#
# COMPACT_ATOMS: atom_id res chain seq x y z
N MET A 1 15.63 -25.53 13.54
CA MET A 1 15.70 -24.98 12.14
C MET A 1 14.39 -25.27 11.43
N MET A 2 13.86 -24.29 10.73
CA MET A 2 12.70 -24.45 9.84
C MET A 2 13.01 -25.50 8.76
N ASN A 3 12.04 -26.37 8.41
CA ASN A 3 12.18 -27.22 7.24
C ASN A 3 12.03 -26.39 5.95
N LYS A 4 12.39 -26.97 4.80
CA LYS A 4 12.40 -26.22 3.52
C LYS A 4 11.02 -25.67 3.16
N LYS A 5 9.95 -26.43 3.40
CA LYS A 5 8.58 -25.99 3.11
C LYS A 5 8.22 -24.77 3.95
N GLU A 6 8.48 -24.80 5.25
CA GLU A 6 8.25 -23.68 6.17
C GLU A 6 9.07 -22.44 5.78
N PHE A 7 10.34 -22.63 5.38
CA PHE A 7 11.21 -21.54 4.95
C PHE A 7 10.69 -20.87 3.68
N LEU A 8 10.25 -21.63 2.70
CA LEU A 8 9.67 -21.09 1.47
C LEU A 8 8.31 -20.41 1.68
N HIS A 9 7.59 -20.79 2.73
CA HIS A 9 6.35 -20.13 3.15
C HIS A 9 6.56 -18.72 3.77
N LEU A 10 7.81 -18.28 3.98
CA LEU A 10 8.09 -16.89 4.33
C LEU A 10 7.80 -15.91 3.18
N LYS A 11 7.61 -16.41 1.95
CA LYS A 11 7.15 -15.59 0.84
C LYS A 11 5.76 -15.02 1.12
N SER A 12 5.63 -13.70 1.00
CA SER A 12 4.37 -12.97 1.13
C SER A 12 4.23 -11.98 -0.02
N GLY A 13 3.63 -12.43 -1.11
CA GLY A 13 3.57 -11.64 -2.34
C GLY A 13 4.96 -11.36 -2.92
N THR A 14 5.34 -10.09 -2.90
CA THR A 14 6.62 -9.55 -3.37
C THR A 14 7.65 -9.31 -2.27
N ASP A 15 7.30 -9.71 -1.02
CA ASP A 15 8.13 -9.54 0.17
C ASP A 15 8.43 -10.88 0.84
N VAL A 16 9.34 -10.84 1.81
CA VAL A 16 9.50 -11.92 2.80
C VAL A 16 8.86 -11.46 4.11
N ARG A 17 7.99 -12.27 4.71
CA ARG A 17 7.35 -11.95 6.00
C ARG A 17 7.31 -13.16 6.92
N GLY A 18 7.41 -12.91 8.23
CA GLY A 18 7.35 -13.97 9.24
C GLY A 18 7.16 -13.41 10.64
N THR A 19 6.96 -14.31 11.62
CA THR A 19 6.98 -13.93 13.03
C THR A 19 8.41 -13.57 13.44
N ALA A 20 8.56 -12.44 14.13
CA ALA A 20 9.86 -11.88 14.50
C ALA A 20 10.02 -11.69 16.01
N VAL A 21 8.91 -11.78 16.75
CA VAL A 21 8.84 -11.76 18.21
C VAL A 21 8.15 -13.04 18.68
N GLU A 22 8.68 -13.66 19.71
CA GLU A 22 8.07 -14.85 20.32
C GLU A 22 6.79 -14.45 21.07
N THR A 23 5.74 -15.20 20.84
CA THR A 23 4.46 -15.07 21.55
C THR A 23 4.04 -16.42 22.13
N ALA A 24 2.97 -16.44 22.91
CA ALA A 24 2.43 -17.71 23.43
C ALA A 24 1.91 -18.64 22.30
N GLU A 25 1.62 -18.11 21.13
CA GLU A 25 1.01 -18.83 20.01
C GLU A 25 2.04 -19.19 18.94
N HIS A 26 3.09 -18.39 18.77
CA HIS A 26 4.04 -18.51 17.66
C HIS A 26 5.50 -18.32 18.11
N GLY A 27 6.37 -19.22 17.64
CA GLY A 27 7.82 -19.04 17.73
C GLY A 27 8.35 -18.09 16.66
N VAL A 28 9.62 -17.65 16.82
CA VAL A 28 10.28 -16.73 15.89
C VAL A 28 10.69 -17.46 14.60
N GLN A 29 10.21 -16.99 13.46
CA GLN A 29 10.60 -17.45 12.13
C GLN A 29 11.77 -16.64 11.56
N LEU A 30 11.73 -15.30 11.71
CA LEU A 30 12.80 -14.41 11.29
C LEU A 30 13.88 -14.30 12.36
N THR A 31 14.56 -15.42 12.61
CA THR A 31 15.78 -15.46 13.44
C THR A 31 16.93 -14.77 12.73
N ASP A 32 18.02 -14.43 13.44
CA ASP A 32 19.21 -13.83 12.83
C ASP A 32 19.77 -14.71 11.72
N GLU A 33 19.84 -16.03 11.95
CA GLU A 33 20.28 -17.01 10.94
C GLU A 33 19.37 -17.00 9.71
N THR A 34 18.06 -16.99 9.90
CA THR A 34 17.09 -16.95 8.80
C THR A 34 17.26 -15.67 7.98
N VAL A 35 17.35 -14.52 8.63
CA VAL A 35 17.55 -13.22 7.97
C VAL A 35 18.86 -13.19 7.20
N GLN A 36 19.96 -13.63 7.80
CA GLN A 36 21.27 -13.68 7.15
C GLN A 36 21.25 -14.59 5.90
N LYS A 37 20.64 -15.76 5.97
CA LYS A 37 20.49 -16.66 4.82
C LYS A 37 19.68 -15.99 3.69
N ILE A 38 18.59 -15.32 4.01
CA ILE A 38 17.77 -14.59 3.02
C ILE A 38 18.60 -13.50 2.36
N CYS A 39 19.38 -12.72 3.11
CA CYS A 39 20.26 -11.69 2.58
C CYS A 39 21.36 -12.26 1.67
N VAL A 40 21.95 -13.41 2.04
CA VAL A 40 22.89 -14.13 1.16
C VAL A 40 22.20 -14.65 -0.11
N GLY A 41 20.95 -15.10 0.00
CA GLY A 41 20.11 -15.49 -1.14
C GLY A 41 19.89 -14.33 -2.09
N PHE A 42 19.52 -13.16 -1.57
CA PHE A 42 19.37 -11.92 -2.34
C PHE A 42 20.68 -11.51 -3.01
N TYR A 43 21.80 -11.52 -2.27
CA TYR A 43 23.12 -11.23 -2.83
C TYR A 43 23.44 -12.13 -4.02
N LYS A 44 23.28 -13.45 -3.89
CA LYS A 44 23.51 -14.42 -4.97
C LYS A 44 22.58 -14.20 -6.17
N TRP A 45 21.32 -13.90 -5.91
CA TRP A 45 20.33 -13.65 -6.93
C TRP A 45 20.66 -12.39 -7.71
N TYR A 46 20.93 -11.26 -7.01
CA TYR A 46 21.23 -9.97 -7.62
C TYR A 46 22.53 -10.00 -8.43
N CYS A 47 23.62 -10.56 -7.85
CA CYS A 47 24.89 -10.70 -8.57
C CYS A 47 24.76 -11.52 -9.86
N ARG A 48 23.92 -12.57 -9.86
CA ARG A 48 23.66 -13.35 -11.08
C ARG A 48 22.84 -12.58 -12.11
N LYS A 49 21.83 -11.86 -11.65
CA LYS A 49 20.91 -11.09 -12.52
C LYS A 49 21.65 -9.93 -13.20
N GLU A 50 22.42 -9.19 -12.45
CA GLU A 50 23.14 -7.99 -12.95
C GLU A 50 24.57 -8.28 -13.45
N GLN A 51 25.05 -9.52 -13.30
CA GLN A 51 26.40 -9.94 -13.69
C GLN A 51 27.51 -9.13 -13.02
N VAL A 52 27.37 -8.87 -11.72
CA VAL A 52 28.32 -8.15 -10.86
C VAL A 52 28.82 -9.04 -9.73
N ASP A 53 30.01 -8.73 -9.20
CA ASP A 53 30.59 -9.48 -8.06
C ASP A 53 30.13 -8.91 -6.71
N THR A 54 29.77 -7.63 -6.66
CA THR A 54 29.31 -6.91 -5.45
C THR A 54 28.53 -5.67 -5.82
N PHE A 55 27.85 -5.07 -4.84
CA PHE A 55 27.03 -3.88 -5.02
C PHE A 55 26.94 -3.06 -3.73
N GLY A 56 26.40 -1.84 -3.83
CA GLY A 56 25.99 -1.02 -2.69
C GLY A 56 24.54 -1.28 -2.33
N ILE A 57 24.27 -1.47 -1.04
CA ILE A 57 22.94 -1.67 -0.51
C ILE A 57 22.64 -0.72 0.65
N ALA A 58 21.53 -0.01 0.57
CA ALA A 58 20.96 0.74 1.69
C ALA A 58 20.04 -0.19 2.52
N VAL A 59 20.14 -0.12 3.83
CA VAL A 59 19.30 -0.87 4.77
C VAL A 59 18.62 0.11 5.70
N GLY A 60 17.28 0.16 5.63
CA GLY A 60 16.41 0.91 6.50
C GLY A 60 15.49 0.00 7.30
N GLN A 61 14.81 0.59 8.27
CA GLN A 61 13.90 -0.15 9.12
C GLN A 61 12.74 0.73 9.60
N ASP A 62 11.56 0.12 9.78
CA ASP A 62 10.46 0.73 10.49
C ASP A 62 10.68 0.72 12.02
N CYS A 63 9.68 1.19 12.77
CA CYS A 63 9.74 1.33 14.22
C CYS A 63 9.47 0.04 15.02
N ARG A 64 9.22 -1.11 14.37
CA ARG A 64 8.88 -2.37 15.04
C ARG A 64 9.99 -2.79 16.00
N ILE A 65 9.61 -3.35 17.15
CA ILE A 65 10.56 -3.74 18.22
C ILE A 65 11.61 -4.74 17.75
N SER A 66 11.32 -5.54 16.72
CA SER A 66 12.25 -6.52 16.13
C SER A 66 13.12 -5.94 15.01
N SER A 67 12.79 -4.75 14.46
CA SER A 67 13.48 -4.18 13.30
C SER A 67 14.97 -3.91 13.52
N PRO A 68 15.42 -3.37 14.66
CA PRO A 68 16.86 -3.15 14.89
C PRO A 68 17.69 -4.44 14.87
N ARG A 69 17.17 -5.54 15.43
CA ARG A 69 17.83 -6.82 15.43
C ARG A 69 17.93 -7.39 14.00
N ILE A 70 16.85 -7.31 13.25
CA ILE A 70 16.78 -7.83 11.87
C ILE A 70 17.68 -7.01 10.95
N ALA A 71 17.69 -5.68 11.08
CA ALA A 71 18.57 -4.80 10.31
C ALA A 71 20.04 -5.10 10.59
N ALA A 72 20.42 -5.28 11.86
CA ALA A 72 21.79 -5.65 12.24
C ALA A 72 22.20 -7.00 11.62
N ALA A 73 21.34 -8.01 11.66
CA ALA A 73 21.59 -9.31 11.04
C ALA A 73 21.73 -9.22 9.51
N ALA A 74 20.87 -8.42 8.85
CA ALA A 74 20.93 -8.19 7.41
C ALA A 74 22.23 -7.47 7.00
N MET A 75 22.57 -6.38 7.67
CA MET A 75 23.79 -5.61 7.41
C MET A 75 25.04 -6.49 7.60
N ALA A 76 25.09 -7.29 8.66
CA ALA A 76 26.19 -8.22 8.90
C ALA A 76 26.37 -9.22 7.75
N ALA A 77 25.28 -9.78 7.23
CA ALA A 77 25.32 -10.71 6.10
C ALA A 77 25.81 -10.04 4.81
N PHE A 78 25.32 -8.84 4.48
CA PHE A 78 25.78 -8.11 3.29
C PHE A 78 27.23 -7.68 3.41
N CYS A 79 27.68 -7.23 4.59
CA CYS A 79 29.09 -6.93 4.83
C CYS A 79 29.96 -8.18 4.63
N ALA A 80 29.54 -9.35 5.15
CA ALA A 80 30.24 -10.61 4.97
C ALA A 80 30.31 -11.06 3.51
N CYS A 81 29.30 -10.71 2.69
CA CYS A 81 29.31 -10.92 1.24
C CYS A 81 30.20 -9.91 0.47
N GLY A 82 30.79 -8.92 1.16
CA GLY A 82 31.63 -7.90 0.53
C GLY A 82 30.86 -6.70 -0.07
N CYS A 83 29.58 -6.59 0.22
CA CYS A 83 28.78 -5.43 -0.24
C CYS A 83 29.19 -4.16 0.51
N LYS A 84 29.05 -3.01 -0.15
CA LYS A 84 29.08 -1.71 0.51
C LYS A 84 27.73 -1.44 1.15
N VAL A 85 27.66 -1.48 2.47
CA VAL A 85 26.41 -1.37 3.22
C VAL A 85 26.24 0.05 3.74
N PHE A 86 25.04 0.62 3.52
CA PHE A 86 24.64 1.93 4.01
C PHE A 86 23.52 1.73 5.05
N ASP A 87 23.75 2.18 6.27
CA ASP A 87 22.77 2.15 7.35
C ASP A 87 21.93 3.43 7.32
N CYS A 88 20.67 3.30 6.94
CA CYS A 88 19.72 4.41 6.91
C CYS A 88 19.01 4.63 8.24
N GLY A 89 19.12 3.69 9.18
CA GLY A 89 18.40 3.74 10.45
C GLY A 89 16.89 3.66 10.27
N LEU A 90 16.15 4.47 11.02
CA LEU A 90 14.70 4.57 10.88
C LEU A 90 14.35 5.21 9.53
N ALA A 91 13.57 4.51 8.71
CA ALA A 91 13.29 4.88 7.34
C ALA A 91 11.84 4.53 6.95
N THR A 92 11.39 5.06 5.82
CA THR A 92 10.12 4.69 5.20
C THR A 92 10.37 3.83 3.97
N THR A 93 9.44 2.94 3.65
CA THR A 93 9.50 2.12 2.43
C THR A 93 9.82 2.96 1.17
N PRO A 94 9.12 4.09 0.89
CA PRO A 94 9.46 4.90 -0.28
C PRO A 94 10.85 5.57 -0.20
N SER A 95 11.30 5.97 0.99
CA SER A 95 12.65 6.56 1.12
C SER A 95 13.74 5.58 0.75
N MET A 96 13.54 4.28 0.99
CA MET A 96 14.54 3.27 0.63
C MET A 96 14.70 3.13 -0.88
N PHE A 97 13.60 3.14 -1.65
CA PHE A 97 13.74 3.19 -3.11
C PHE A 97 14.38 4.51 -3.58
N MET A 98 13.97 5.64 -3.00
CA MET A 98 14.56 6.95 -3.36
C MET A 98 16.05 7.03 -3.03
N SER A 99 16.54 6.26 -2.06
CA SER A 99 17.98 6.17 -1.79
C SER A 99 18.78 5.60 -2.96
N ILE A 100 18.17 4.71 -3.76
CA ILE A 100 18.77 4.18 -5.00
C ILE A 100 18.79 5.27 -6.07
N VAL A 101 17.72 6.03 -6.19
CA VAL A 101 17.59 7.08 -7.22
C VAL A 101 18.56 8.24 -6.99
N GLU A 102 18.72 8.67 -5.73
CA GLU A 102 19.43 9.89 -5.36
C GLU A 102 20.92 9.66 -4.97
N ASN A 103 21.35 8.41 -4.79
CA ASN A 103 22.71 8.11 -4.35
C ASN A 103 23.39 7.07 -5.26
N GLU A 104 24.25 7.51 -6.16
CA GLU A 104 24.97 6.66 -7.13
C GLU A 104 25.62 5.39 -6.51
N PRO A 105 26.23 5.43 -5.31
CA PRO A 105 26.81 4.21 -4.73
C PRO A 105 25.79 3.19 -4.21
N VAL A 106 24.50 3.50 -4.18
CA VAL A 106 23.41 2.61 -3.76
C VAL A 106 22.74 2.04 -4.99
N GLN A 107 22.87 0.72 -5.23
CA GLN A 107 22.25 0.03 -6.35
C GLN A 107 20.99 -0.74 -5.93
N THR A 108 20.90 -1.09 -4.65
CA THR A 108 19.78 -1.84 -4.09
C THR A 108 19.41 -1.30 -2.70
N ALA A 109 18.20 -1.57 -2.25
CA ALA A 109 17.79 -1.20 -0.91
C ALA A 109 16.96 -2.32 -0.25
N LEU A 110 16.98 -2.34 1.07
CA LEU A 110 16.20 -3.23 1.91
C LEU A 110 15.49 -2.40 2.98
N GLU A 111 14.16 -2.48 3.02
CA GLU A 111 13.37 -2.01 4.14
C GLU A 111 12.94 -3.17 5.02
N ILE A 112 13.19 -3.03 6.32
CA ILE A 112 12.77 -3.98 7.36
C ILE A 112 11.43 -3.51 7.89
N THR A 113 10.35 -4.12 7.38
CA THR A 113 8.98 -3.75 7.72
C THR A 113 8.01 -4.91 7.51
N ALA A 114 6.89 -4.87 8.20
CA ALA A 114 5.73 -5.70 7.89
C ALA A 114 4.47 -4.82 7.65
N SER A 115 4.65 -3.54 7.26
CA SER A 115 3.56 -2.60 7.03
C SER A 115 2.60 -2.57 8.25
N HIS A 116 1.30 -2.71 8.07
CA HIS A 116 0.27 -2.65 9.11
C HIS A 116 0.03 -3.95 9.89
N HIS A 117 0.87 -4.98 9.71
CA HIS A 117 0.73 -6.24 10.45
C HIS A 117 0.96 -6.05 11.97
N PRO A 118 0.49 -6.99 12.83
CA PRO A 118 0.72 -6.94 14.27
C PRO A 118 2.19 -6.81 14.66
N PHE A 119 2.45 -6.37 15.89
CA PHE A 119 3.78 -6.05 16.41
C PHE A 119 4.77 -7.21 16.39
N ASP A 120 4.27 -8.45 16.45
CA ASP A 120 5.07 -9.69 16.47
C ASP A 120 5.54 -10.11 15.07
N ARG A 121 5.03 -9.49 14.00
CA ARG A 121 5.43 -9.73 12.60
C ARG A 121 6.50 -8.75 12.18
N ASN A 122 7.34 -9.19 11.23
CA ASN A 122 8.26 -8.33 10.50
C ASN A 122 8.50 -8.91 9.10
N GLY A 123 9.30 -8.23 8.29
CA GLY A 123 9.60 -8.65 6.93
C GLY A 123 10.82 -7.99 6.34
N LEU A 124 11.15 -8.42 5.13
CA LEU A 124 12.22 -7.88 4.30
C LEU A 124 11.63 -7.50 2.94
N LYS A 125 11.66 -6.23 2.61
CA LYS A 125 11.17 -5.65 1.36
C LYS A 125 12.36 -5.12 0.56
N PHE A 126 12.70 -5.81 -0.51
CA PHE A 126 13.88 -5.49 -1.33
C PHE A 126 13.53 -4.61 -2.53
N PHE A 127 14.44 -3.71 -2.86
CA PHE A 127 14.35 -2.84 -4.03
C PHE A 127 15.60 -2.92 -4.89
N THR A 128 15.38 -2.78 -6.18
CA THR A 128 16.43 -2.56 -7.20
C THR A 128 16.13 -1.27 -7.95
N SER A 129 16.95 -0.88 -8.89
CA SER A 129 16.66 0.26 -9.78
C SER A 129 15.37 0.10 -10.59
N GLY A 130 14.86 -1.11 -10.72
CA GLY A 130 13.57 -1.41 -11.37
C GLY A 130 12.35 -1.30 -10.47
N GLY A 131 12.52 -0.96 -9.19
CA GLY A 131 11.46 -0.94 -8.19
C GLY A 131 11.52 -2.13 -7.22
N GLY A 132 10.39 -2.44 -6.59
CA GLY A 132 10.22 -3.64 -5.76
C GLY A 132 10.31 -4.93 -6.57
N LEU A 133 10.63 -6.03 -5.90
CA LEU A 133 10.79 -7.33 -6.54
C LEU A 133 9.46 -7.92 -7.04
N GLU A 134 9.55 -8.86 -7.98
CA GLU A 134 8.44 -9.73 -8.36
C GLU A 134 8.34 -10.93 -7.41
N GLY A 135 7.14 -11.51 -7.31
CA GLY A 135 6.94 -12.71 -6.50
C GLY A 135 7.81 -13.90 -6.93
N GLU A 136 8.16 -14.00 -8.22
CA GLU A 136 9.09 -15.02 -8.75
C GLU A 136 10.52 -14.75 -8.29
N ASP A 137 10.95 -13.49 -8.23
CA ASP A 137 12.26 -13.09 -7.71
C ASP A 137 12.40 -13.49 -6.23
N VAL A 138 11.37 -13.21 -5.41
CA VAL A 138 11.34 -13.60 -4.00
C VAL A 138 11.41 -15.13 -3.85
N SER A 139 10.69 -15.88 -4.68
CA SER A 139 10.78 -17.35 -4.68
C SER A 139 12.20 -17.83 -5.00
N ALA A 140 12.85 -17.25 -6.02
CA ALA A 140 14.22 -17.60 -6.40
C ALA A 140 15.23 -17.25 -5.29
N ILE A 141 15.04 -16.11 -4.62
CA ILE A 141 15.86 -15.70 -3.48
C ILE A 141 15.74 -16.69 -2.33
N LEU A 142 14.53 -17.09 -1.95
CA LEU A 142 14.30 -18.02 -0.85
C LEU A 142 14.86 -19.43 -1.16
N GLU A 143 14.76 -19.90 -2.40
CA GLU A 143 15.40 -21.16 -2.83
C GLU A 143 16.92 -21.08 -2.71
N LEU A 144 17.55 -19.97 -3.11
CA LEU A 144 19.00 -19.75 -2.96
C LEU A 144 19.43 -19.58 -1.50
N ALA A 145 18.52 -19.09 -0.65
CA ALA A 145 18.75 -18.78 0.75
C ALA A 145 18.74 -20.05 1.63
N TYR A 146 17.86 -20.99 1.36
CA TYR A 146 17.64 -22.15 2.24
C TYR A 146 18.94 -22.90 2.56
N ASP A 147 19.72 -23.23 1.52
CA ASP A 147 21.00 -23.93 1.64
C ASP A 147 22.21 -22.97 1.68
N ALA A 148 21.97 -21.66 1.88
CA ALA A 148 23.06 -20.70 1.90
C ALA A 148 23.89 -20.83 3.18
N GLU A 149 25.20 -20.88 3.00
CA GLU A 149 26.17 -20.65 4.08
C GLU A 149 26.43 -19.15 4.19
N VAL A 150 26.31 -18.61 5.39
CA VAL A 150 26.67 -17.21 5.67
C VAL A 150 28.19 -17.13 5.72
N PRO A 151 28.84 -16.29 4.89
CA PRO A 151 30.29 -16.16 4.93
C PRO A 151 30.79 -15.70 6.30
N ALA A 152 32.02 -16.05 6.65
CA ALA A 152 32.66 -15.52 7.84
C ALA A 152 32.70 -13.97 7.77
N GLY A 153 32.51 -13.32 8.91
CA GLY A 153 32.53 -11.86 8.98
C GLY A 153 33.84 -11.27 8.44
N THR A 154 33.73 -10.12 7.84
CA THR A 154 34.85 -9.30 7.32
C THR A 154 35.05 -8.07 8.22
N ASP A 155 36.14 -7.34 8.02
CA ASP A 155 36.37 -6.02 8.66
C ASP A 155 35.50 -4.91 8.03
N ASN A 156 34.65 -5.27 7.06
CA ASN A 156 33.71 -4.31 6.43
C ASN A 156 32.59 -3.96 7.43
N ALA A 157 32.31 -2.67 7.55
CA ALA A 157 31.31 -2.12 8.46
C ALA A 157 30.31 -1.23 7.70
N PRO A 158 29.04 -1.16 8.13
CA PRO A 158 28.07 -0.25 7.55
C PRO A 158 28.48 1.20 7.68
N VAL A 159 28.16 2.00 6.67
CA VAL A 159 28.35 3.45 6.65
C VAL A 159 27.01 4.12 6.91
N MET A 160 26.96 5.04 7.87
CA MET A 160 25.71 5.79 8.14
C MET A 160 25.30 6.62 6.93
N LEU A 161 24.02 6.49 6.55
CA LEU A 161 23.37 7.28 5.49
C LEU A 161 21.97 7.73 6.00
N PRO A 162 21.89 8.86 6.72
CA PRO A 162 20.61 9.33 7.28
C PRO A 162 19.69 9.90 6.19
N PHE A 163 19.29 9.06 5.25
CA PHE A 163 18.61 9.44 4.00
C PHE A 163 17.23 10.07 4.23
N MET A 164 16.58 9.83 5.37
CA MET A 164 15.30 10.48 5.69
C MET A 164 15.36 12.01 5.65
N ASN A 165 16.52 12.61 5.96
CA ASN A 165 16.70 14.06 5.84
C ASN A 165 16.63 14.54 4.37
N ASP A 166 17.25 13.78 3.47
CA ASP A 166 17.26 14.07 2.04
C ASP A 166 15.88 13.83 1.44
N TYR A 167 15.23 12.73 1.83
CA TYR A 167 13.86 12.42 1.40
C TYR A 167 12.86 13.51 1.85
N ALA A 168 12.92 13.97 3.10
CA ALA A 168 12.11 15.08 3.56
C ALA A 168 12.41 16.38 2.79
N ALA A 169 13.68 16.61 2.42
CA ALA A 169 14.06 17.76 1.61
C ALA A 169 13.53 17.68 0.18
N LEU A 170 13.48 16.48 -0.42
CA LEU A 170 12.83 16.25 -1.71
C LEU A 170 11.35 16.60 -1.67
N LEU A 171 10.62 16.12 -0.67
CA LEU A 171 9.18 16.42 -0.49
C LEU A 171 8.94 17.92 -0.27
N ARG A 172 9.77 18.58 0.56
CA ARG A 172 9.68 20.05 0.73
C ARG A 172 9.88 20.79 -0.58
N ARG A 173 10.89 20.40 -1.38
CA ARG A 173 11.15 21.01 -2.69
C ARG A 173 9.94 20.87 -3.61
N GLN A 174 9.33 19.66 -3.65
CA GLN A 174 8.11 19.43 -4.43
C GLN A 174 6.97 20.38 -4.02
N ILE A 175 6.80 20.62 -2.70
CA ILE A 175 5.77 21.54 -2.22
C ILE A 175 6.08 22.99 -2.63
N VAL A 176 7.32 23.45 -2.45
CA VAL A 176 7.73 24.81 -2.83
C VAL A 176 7.52 25.04 -4.33
N ASP A 177 8.00 24.12 -5.16
CA ASP A 177 7.89 24.18 -6.61
C ASP A 177 6.44 24.08 -7.08
N GLY A 178 5.64 23.24 -6.42
CA GLY A 178 4.24 23.02 -6.76
C GLY A 178 3.32 24.16 -6.36
N VAL A 179 3.53 24.78 -5.21
CA VAL A 179 2.68 25.88 -4.70
C VAL A 179 3.09 27.25 -5.25
N GLN A 180 4.39 27.46 -5.50
CA GLN A 180 4.97 28.69 -6.04
C GLN A 180 4.60 29.95 -5.22
N ASN A 181 4.80 29.90 -3.89
CA ASN A 181 4.46 31.00 -2.97
C ASN A 181 5.59 31.29 -1.96
N GLY A 182 6.80 31.49 -2.47
CA GLY A 182 7.98 31.75 -1.61
C GLY A 182 8.41 30.54 -0.80
N ASP A 183 9.22 30.78 0.24
CA ASP A 183 9.88 29.73 1.01
C ASP A 183 8.98 29.10 2.09
N ARG A 184 7.86 29.74 2.40
CA ARG A 184 6.86 29.26 3.37
C ARG A 184 5.47 29.13 2.71
N PRO A 185 5.33 28.25 1.70
CA PRO A 185 4.12 28.20 0.86
C PRO A 185 2.87 27.72 1.58
N LEU A 186 3.01 27.12 2.77
CA LEU A 186 1.91 26.57 3.57
C LEU A 186 1.48 27.49 4.72
N GLU A 187 2.02 28.72 4.80
CA GLU A 187 1.65 29.65 5.84
C GLU A 187 0.13 29.94 5.85
N GLY A 188 -0.47 29.81 7.03
CA GLY A 188 -1.92 29.95 7.24
C GLY A 188 -2.73 28.69 6.99
N LEU A 189 -2.12 27.58 6.60
CA LEU A 189 -2.76 26.24 6.58
C LEU A 189 -2.53 25.54 7.91
N HIS A 190 -3.58 24.92 8.43
CA HIS A 190 -3.52 24.03 9.60
C HIS A 190 -3.68 22.60 9.11
N ILE A 191 -2.59 21.83 9.11
CA ILE A 191 -2.54 20.45 8.60
C ILE A 191 -2.02 19.57 9.73
N VAL A 192 -2.83 18.61 10.16
CA VAL A 192 -2.48 17.67 11.24
C VAL A 192 -2.18 16.28 10.71
N VAL A 193 -1.26 15.58 11.35
CA VAL A 193 -0.80 14.26 10.97
C VAL A 193 -1.09 13.25 12.07
N ASP A 194 -1.68 12.12 11.71
CA ASP A 194 -1.74 10.91 12.51
C ASP A 194 -0.75 9.89 11.93
N ALA A 195 0.35 9.66 12.62
CA ALA A 195 1.36 8.69 12.22
C ALA A 195 1.14 7.30 12.80
N GLY A 196 0.11 7.08 13.62
CA GLY A 196 -0.20 5.79 14.25
C GLY A 196 0.96 5.15 15.02
N ASN A 197 1.90 5.96 15.52
CA ASN A 197 3.18 5.52 16.08
C ASN A 197 4.10 4.79 15.06
N GLY A 198 3.85 4.93 13.76
CA GLY A 198 4.74 4.51 12.70
C GLY A 198 5.86 5.52 12.42
N VAL A 199 6.46 5.43 11.23
CA VAL A 199 7.56 6.34 10.82
C VAL A 199 7.02 7.67 10.27
N GLY A 200 5.72 7.81 10.01
CA GLY A 200 5.10 8.97 9.35
C GLY A 200 5.19 10.31 10.07
N GLY A 201 5.62 10.33 11.36
CA GLY A 201 5.76 11.57 12.16
C GLY A 201 6.70 12.60 11.53
N PHE A 202 7.73 12.16 10.79
CA PHE A 202 8.65 13.05 10.08
C PHE A 202 7.93 14.03 9.14
N TYR A 203 6.78 13.65 8.62
CA TYR A 203 6.05 14.49 7.66
C TYR A 203 5.54 15.78 8.31
N ALA A 204 5.07 15.71 9.56
CA ALA A 204 4.69 16.90 10.34
C ALA A 204 5.88 17.80 10.60
N ASP A 205 6.94 17.26 11.21
CA ASP A 205 8.05 18.04 11.76
C ASP A 205 9.08 18.44 10.72
N GLN A 206 9.36 17.56 9.73
CA GLN A 206 10.43 17.79 8.77
C GLN A 206 9.91 18.25 7.39
N VAL A 207 8.60 18.08 7.08
CA VAL A 207 8.05 18.52 5.80
C VAL A 207 7.11 19.71 5.97
N LEU A 208 6.05 19.59 6.76
CA LEU A 208 5.00 20.61 6.84
C LEU A 208 5.43 21.84 7.65
N ALA A 209 5.90 21.66 8.89
CA ALA A 209 6.23 22.75 9.80
C ALA A 209 7.32 23.69 9.21
N PRO A 210 8.42 23.22 8.60
CA PRO A 210 9.41 24.11 7.97
C PRO A 210 8.84 24.97 6.85
N LEU A 211 7.80 24.50 6.16
CA LEU A 211 7.13 25.22 5.08
C LEU A 211 6.02 26.16 5.55
N GLY A 212 5.82 26.27 6.87
CA GLY A 212 4.93 27.26 7.48
C GLY A 212 3.54 26.75 7.83
N ALA A 213 3.24 25.48 7.66
CA ALA A 213 1.97 24.93 8.14
C ALA A 213 1.93 24.94 9.68
N ASP A 214 0.74 25.20 10.24
CA ASP A 214 0.45 24.86 11.63
C ASP A 214 0.20 23.34 11.69
N VAL A 215 0.98 22.64 12.51
CA VAL A 215 0.86 21.19 12.72
C VAL A 215 0.38 20.86 14.12
N SER A 216 -0.05 21.86 14.89
CA SER A 216 -0.50 21.66 16.27
C SER A 216 -1.76 20.78 16.31
N GLY A 217 -1.80 19.86 17.25
CA GLY A 217 -2.86 18.84 17.32
C GLY A 217 -2.54 17.55 16.56
N SER A 218 -1.43 17.47 15.79
CA SER A 218 -0.95 16.19 15.26
C SER A 218 -0.73 15.18 16.37
N GLN A 219 -0.96 13.88 16.09
CA GLN A 219 -0.96 12.85 17.12
C GLN A 219 -0.15 11.62 16.73
N PHE A 220 0.27 10.86 17.76
CA PHE A 220 0.98 9.57 17.62
C PHE A 220 2.21 9.65 16.71
N LEU A 221 2.92 10.80 16.75
CA LEU A 221 4.06 11.10 15.88
C LEU A 221 5.32 10.33 16.29
N GLU A 222 5.47 10.02 17.58
CA GLU A 222 6.63 9.30 18.10
C GLU A 222 6.53 7.81 17.71
N PRO A 223 7.57 7.25 17.05
CA PRO A 223 7.61 5.86 16.65
C PRO A 223 7.56 4.91 17.85
N ASP A 224 6.59 3.97 17.85
CA ASP A 224 6.47 2.92 18.88
C ASP A 224 5.99 1.60 18.22
N GLY A 225 6.89 0.63 18.15
CA GLY A 225 6.62 -0.65 17.49
C GLY A 225 5.58 -1.54 18.17
N MET A 226 5.00 -1.12 19.30
CA MET A 226 3.85 -1.78 19.93
C MET A 226 2.50 -1.22 19.45
N PHE A 227 2.50 -0.07 18.75
CA PHE A 227 1.30 0.59 18.21
C PHE A 227 0.18 0.75 19.25
N PRO A 228 0.44 1.44 20.38
CA PRO A 228 -0.45 1.41 21.55
C PRO A 228 -1.79 2.13 21.37
N ASN A 229 -1.91 3.01 20.36
CA ASN A 229 -3.09 3.87 20.20
C ASN A 229 -4.11 3.28 19.21
N HIS A 230 -3.69 2.87 18.06
CA HIS A 230 -4.51 2.16 17.07
C HIS A 230 -3.62 1.40 16.08
N ILE A 231 -4.21 0.52 15.29
CA ILE A 231 -3.52 -0.13 14.17
C ILE A 231 -3.14 0.95 13.15
N PRO A 232 -1.84 1.10 12.79
CA PRO A 232 -1.39 2.10 11.82
C PRO A 232 -1.76 1.68 10.39
N ASN A 233 -3.01 1.86 10.04
CA ASN A 233 -3.57 1.52 8.74
C ASN A 233 -4.68 2.52 8.38
N PRO A 234 -4.54 3.29 7.29
CA PRO A 234 -5.55 4.26 6.84
C PRO A 234 -6.94 3.68 6.58
N GLU A 235 -7.06 2.36 6.35
CA GLU A 235 -8.35 1.68 6.21
C GLU A 235 -8.97 1.25 7.56
N ASN A 236 -8.21 1.32 8.66
CA ASN A 236 -8.69 0.88 9.97
C ASN A 236 -9.66 1.90 10.56
N LYS A 237 -10.84 1.43 10.97
CA LYS A 237 -11.86 2.30 11.55
C LYS A 237 -11.36 3.07 12.78
N GLY A 238 -10.56 2.45 13.64
CA GLY A 238 -9.99 3.11 14.82
C GLY A 238 -9.04 4.26 14.45
N ALA A 239 -8.21 4.07 13.41
CA ALA A 239 -7.34 5.11 12.88
C ALA A 239 -8.15 6.27 12.28
N ILE A 240 -9.18 5.96 11.47
CA ILE A 240 -10.06 6.95 10.87
C ILE A 240 -10.81 7.75 11.94
N ASP A 241 -11.41 7.07 12.93
CA ASP A 241 -12.15 7.71 14.01
C ASP A 241 -11.22 8.63 14.84
N ALA A 242 -9.98 8.18 15.15
CA ALA A 242 -8.98 8.97 15.87
C ALA A 242 -8.55 10.21 15.07
N ALA A 243 -8.27 10.05 13.78
CA ALA A 243 -7.86 11.15 12.92
C ALA A 243 -9.01 12.14 12.65
N SER A 244 -10.26 11.66 12.50
CA SER A 244 -11.44 12.54 12.38
C SER A 244 -11.62 13.40 13.62
N LYS A 245 -11.46 12.77 14.80
CA LYS A 245 -11.51 13.50 16.09
C LYS A 245 -10.37 14.52 16.19
N MET A 246 -9.15 14.16 15.80
CA MET A 246 -7.99 15.05 15.78
C MET A 246 -8.25 16.29 14.93
N VAL A 247 -8.78 16.15 13.72
CA VAL A 247 -9.11 17.29 12.84
C VAL A 247 -10.17 18.19 13.47
N LEU A 248 -11.23 17.62 14.02
CA LEU A 248 -12.33 18.39 14.62
C LEU A 248 -11.88 19.13 15.88
N ASP A 249 -11.13 18.47 16.78
CA ASP A 249 -10.65 19.04 18.03
C ASP A 249 -9.65 20.20 17.80
N SER A 250 -8.80 20.06 16.78
CA SER A 250 -7.82 21.09 16.40
C SER A 250 -8.37 22.15 15.45
N SER A 251 -9.56 21.94 14.87
CA SER A 251 -10.11 22.76 13.80
C SER A 251 -9.17 22.87 12.60
N ALA A 252 -8.51 21.77 12.23
CA ALA A 252 -7.56 21.73 11.13
C ALA A 252 -8.25 21.79 9.76
N ASP A 253 -7.56 22.34 8.77
CA ASP A 253 -8.02 22.39 7.39
C ASP A 253 -7.93 21.01 6.71
N LEU A 254 -7.00 20.16 7.16
CA LEU A 254 -6.72 18.84 6.59
C LEU A 254 -6.06 17.93 7.63
N GLY A 255 -6.49 16.68 7.71
CA GLY A 255 -5.82 15.60 8.41
C GLY A 255 -5.18 14.62 7.43
N LEU A 256 -3.98 14.14 7.75
CA LEU A 256 -3.27 13.09 7.01
C LEU A 256 -3.07 11.89 7.92
N ILE A 257 -3.30 10.69 7.41
CA ILE A 257 -3.09 9.43 8.12
C ILE A 257 -2.05 8.64 7.32
N PHE A 258 -1.03 8.09 7.99
CA PHE A 258 -0.06 7.19 7.38
C PHE A 258 -0.13 5.80 8.00
N ASP A 259 0.28 4.79 7.22
CA ASP A 259 0.58 3.48 7.80
C ASP A 259 2.01 3.44 8.38
N THR A 260 2.42 2.28 8.88
CA THR A 260 3.66 2.13 9.64
C THR A 260 4.90 2.65 8.89
N ASP A 261 5.04 2.27 7.63
CA ASP A 261 6.22 2.50 6.77
C ASP A 261 5.95 3.49 5.62
N VAL A 262 4.77 4.16 5.67
CA VAL A 262 4.41 5.32 4.84
C VAL A 262 4.29 5.02 3.34
N ASP A 263 4.08 3.76 2.95
CA ASP A 263 3.74 3.43 1.56
C ASP A 263 2.24 3.67 1.27
N ARG A 264 1.42 3.92 2.33
CA ARG A 264 0.00 4.27 2.23
C ARG A 264 -0.35 5.52 3.00
N MET A 265 -1.38 6.21 2.50
CA MET A 265 -1.95 7.34 3.20
C MET A 265 -3.47 7.40 3.04
N GLY A 266 -4.12 8.13 3.95
CA GLY A 266 -5.51 8.56 3.89
C GLY A 266 -5.64 10.01 4.33
N CYS A 267 -6.79 10.63 4.08
CA CYS A 267 -7.06 12.01 4.46
C CYS A 267 -8.36 12.15 5.26
N ILE A 268 -8.42 13.21 6.05
CA ILE A 268 -9.63 13.71 6.70
C ILE A 268 -9.83 15.16 6.30
N GLY A 269 -10.99 15.48 5.78
CA GLY A 269 -11.36 16.88 5.45
C GLY A 269 -11.64 17.71 6.69
N ALA A 270 -11.73 19.04 6.51
CA ALA A 270 -11.94 20.01 7.58
C ALA A 270 -13.22 19.77 8.41
N THR A 271 -14.21 19.06 7.87
CA THR A 271 -15.45 18.69 8.56
C THR A 271 -15.36 17.38 9.34
N GLY A 272 -14.18 16.77 9.43
CA GLY A 272 -13.97 15.45 10.01
C GLY A 272 -14.41 14.29 9.11
N GLN A 273 -14.81 14.58 7.86
CA GLN A 273 -15.21 13.55 6.92
C GLN A 273 -13.97 12.83 6.36
N GLU A 274 -14.00 11.50 6.36
CA GLU A 274 -12.94 10.70 5.73
C GLU A 274 -12.89 10.90 4.21
N ILE A 275 -11.70 11.06 3.70
CA ILE A 275 -11.36 11.05 2.28
C ILE A 275 -10.48 9.81 2.08
N ASN A 276 -11.15 8.68 1.89
CA ASN A 276 -10.52 7.37 1.82
C ASN A 276 -11.18 6.53 0.72
N ARG A 277 -10.58 5.39 0.40
CA ARG A 277 -11.08 4.45 -0.62
C ARG A 277 -11.40 5.16 -1.94
N ASN A 278 -12.61 4.99 -2.49
CA ASN A 278 -13.03 5.64 -3.74
C ASN A 278 -12.87 7.16 -3.74
N THR A 279 -13.06 7.81 -2.58
CA THR A 279 -12.91 9.27 -2.48
C THR A 279 -11.45 9.71 -2.58
N LEU A 280 -10.52 8.94 -2.00
CA LEU A 280 -9.08 9.19 -2.14
C LEU A 280 -8.62 8.97 -3.58
N VAL A 281 -9.09 7.90 -4.23
CA VAL A 281 -8.80 7.64 -5.65
C VAL A 281 -9.32 8.77 -6.53
N ALA A 282 -10.55 9.26 -6.27
CA ALA A 282 -11.14 10.39 -6.99
C ALA A 282 -10.33 11.68 -6.80
N LEU A 283 -9.89 11.96 -5.56
CA LEU A 283 -9.06 13.13 -5.25
C LEU A 283 -7.72 13.07 -5.97
N ALA A 284 -7.03 11.92 -5.90
CA ALA A 284 -5.76 11.71 -6.59
C ALA A 284 -5.91 11.83 -8.11
N ALA A 285 -6.96 11.22 -8.68
CA ALA A 285 -7.27 11.33 -10.11
C ALA A 285 -7.53 12.78 -10.54
N ALA A 286 -8.31 13.55 -9.75
CA ALA A 286 -8.57 14.96 -10.04
C ALA A 286 -7.29 15.80 -10.05
N ILE A 287 -6.35 15.51 -9.12
CA ILE A 287 -5.06 16.20 -9.07
C ILE A 287 -4.18 15.84 -10.28
N VAL A 288 -4.05 14.53 -10.57
CA VAL A 288 -3.17 14.06 -11.64
C VAL A 288 -3.67 14.43 -13.02
N LEU A 289 -4.99 14.40 -13.26
CA LEU A 289 -5.58 14.76 -14.56
C LEU A 289 -5.46 16.25 -14.91
N GLU A 290 -5.15 17.12 -13.94
CA GLU A 290 -4.80 18.52 -14.25
C GLU A 290 -3.47 18.63 -14.99
N ASP A 291 -2.47 17.83 -14.58
CA ASP A 291 -1.13 17.83 -15.17
C ASP A 291 -1.03 16.86 -16.36
N HIS A 292 -1.84 15.79 -16.38
CA HIS A 292 -1.88 14.74 -17.39
C HIS A 292 -3.30 14.54 -17.98
N PRO A 293 -3.83 15.52 -18.76
CA PRO A 293 -5.18 15.43 -19.31
C PRO A 293 -5.40 14.19 -20.17
N GLY A 294 -6.47 13.45 -19.92
CA GLY A 294 -6.84 12.25 -20.70
C GLY A 294 -6.06 10.99 -20.37
N THR A 295 -5.18 11.04 -19.35
CA THR A 295 -4.41 9.87 -18.87
C THR A 295 -5.31 8.76 -18.37
N THR A 296 -4.78 7.53 -18.38
CA THR A 296 -5.43 6.36 -17.78
C THR A 296 -5.04 6.23 -16.31
N VAL A 297 -6.03 6.18 -15.43
CA VAL A 297 -5.85 5.87 -14.01
C VAL A 297 -6.08 4.36 -13.82
N VAL A 298 -5.03 3.64 -13.44
CA VAL A 298 -5.14 2.20 -13.11
C VAL A 298 -5.54 2.08 -11.65
N THR A 299 -6.63 1.37 -11.39
CA THR A 299 -7.19 1.17 -10.04
C THR A 299 -7.37 -0.30 -9.72
N ASP A 300 -7.56 -0.62 -8.43
CA ASP A 300 -7.95 -1.98 -8.05
C ASP A 300 -9.37 -2.34 -8.47
N SER A 301 -9.72 -3.61 -8.33
CA SER A 301 -11.01 -4.18 -8.73
C SER A 301 -12.21 -3.72 -7.90
N LEU A 302 -11.97 -3.14 -6.69
CA LEU A 302 -13.01 -2.77 -5.73
C LEU A 302 -13.60 -1.37 -5.98
N THR A 303 -13.09 -0.65 -6.98
CA THR A 303 -13.56 0.69 -7.27
C THR A 303 -15.00 0.73 -7.80
N SER A 304 -15.74 1.76 -7.37
CA SER A 304 -17.16 1.96 -7.69
C SER A 304 -17.41 2.36 -9.16
N ASP A 305 -18.63 2.20 -9.62
CA ASP A 305 -19.05 2.71 -10.93
C ASP A 305 -19.20 4.24 -10.91
N GLY A 306 -19.57 4.81 -9.76
CA GLY A 306 -19.55 6.26 -9.56
C GLY A 306 -18.15 6.85 -9.75
N LEU A 307 -17.10 6.16 -9.31
CA LEU A 307 -15.71 6.58 -9.55
C LEU A 307 -15.34 6.52 -11.03
N ARG A 308 -15.75 5.47 -11.77
CA ARG A 308 -15.53 5.39 -13.23
C ARG A 308 -16.18 6.58 -13.93
N THR A 309 -17.45 6.83 -13.62
CA THR A 309 -18.18 7.98 -14.18
C THR A 309 -17.47 9.30 -13.90
N PHE A 310 -17.02 9.51 -12.67
CA PHE A 310 -16.29 10.70 -12.25
C PHE A 310 -14.98 10.88 -13.04
N ILE A 311 -14.14 9.85 -13.13
CA ILE A 311 -12.87 9.93 -13.86
C ILE A 311 -13.10 10.17 -15.36
N GLU A 312 -14.07 9.46 -15.97
CA GLU A 312 -14.24 9.46 -17.43
C GLU A 312 -15.10 10.63 -17.92
N GLN A 313 -16.17 10.98 -17.21
CA GLN A 313 -17.13 12.01 -17.67
C GLN A 313 -16.87 13.38 -17.06
N ASP A 314 -16.53 13.45 -15.76
CA ASP A 314 -16.34 14.73 -15.09
C ASP A 314 -14.90 15.24 -15.25
N LEU A 315 -13.90 14.34 -15.20
CA LEU A 315 -12.48 14.72 -15.31
C LEU A 315 -11.89 14.52 -16.71
N GLY A 316 -12.56 13.80 -17.62
CA GLY A 316 -12.08 13.53 -18.98
C GLY A 316 -10.89 12.58 -19.08
N GLY A 317 -10.62 11.80 -18.06
CA GLY A 317 -9.62 10.74 -18.02
C GLY A 317 -10.14 9.41 -18.54
N LYS A 318 -9.41 8.34 -18.23
CA LYS A 318 -9.83 6.94 -18.45
C LYS A 318 -9.59 6.16 -17.17
N GLN A 319 -10.48 5.22 -16.82
CA GLN A 319 -10.24 4.30 -15.73
C GLN A 319 -9.99 2.88 -16.26
N MET A 320 -8.95 2.24 -15.74
CA MET A 320 -8.72 0.82 -15.92
C MET A 320 -8.74 0.12 -14.56
N ARG A 321 -9.81 -0.64 -14.28
CA ARG A 321 -9.84 -1.55 -13.13
C ARG A 321 -8.95 -2.74 -13.40
N TYR A 322 -8.08 -3.08 -12.43
CA TYR A 322 -7.18 -4.20 -12.55
C TYR A 322 -7.18 -5.04 -11.26
N ARG A 323 -6.35 -6.07 -11.21
CA ARG A 323 -6.24 -6.94 -10.03
C ARG A 323 -5.78 -6.15 -8.82
N ARG A 324 -6.36 -6.43 -7.66
CA ARG A 324 -5.92 -5.90 -6.38
C ARG A 324 -4.48 -6.33 -6.06
N GLY A 325 -3.78 -5.47 -5.35
CA GLY A 325 -2.38 -5.56 -4.99
C GLY A 325 -1.58 -4.42 -5.63
N TYR A 326 -0.92 -3.62 -4.79
CA TYR A 326 -0.22 -2.41 -5.23
C TYR A 326 0.70 -2.67 -6.44
N LYS A 327 1.45 -3.77 -6.40
CA LYS A 327 2.35 -4.14 -7.49
C LYS A 327 1.58 -4.42 -8.80
N ASN A 328 0.40 -5.06 -8.73
CA ASN A 328 -0.40 -5.34 -9.92
C ASN A 328 -0.84 -4.07 -10.64
N VAL A 329 -1.36 -3.08 -9.90
CA VAL A 329 -1.82 -1.81 -10.49
C VAL A 329 -0.65 -0.97 -11.01
N ILE A 330 0.48 -0.99 -10.31
CA ILE A 330 1.71 -0.29 -10.72
C ILE A 330 2.25 -0.89 -12.02
N ASP A 331 2.45 -2.21 -12.06
CA ASP A 331 2.99 -2.90 -13.23
C ASP A 331 2.08 -2.71 -14.45
N LYS A 332 0.76 -2.72 -14.24
CA LYS A 332 -0.19 -2.46 -15.33
C LYS A 332 -0.08 -1.04 -15.86
N SER A 333 0.11 -0.04 -14.99
CA SER A 333 0.35 1.34 -15.41
C SER A 333 1.66 1.47 -16.20
N ILE A 334 2.74 0.82 -15.75
CA ILE A 334 4.02 0.77 -16.47
C ILE A 334 3.86 0.07 -17.84
N GLU A 335 3.13 -1.06 -17.90
CA GLU A 335 2.86 -1.79 -19.14
C GLU A 335 2.11 -0.92 -20.16
N LEU A 336 1.08 -0.19 -19.70
CA LEU A 336 0.33 0.75 -20.54
C LEU A 336 1.27 1.80 -21.15
N ASN A 337 2.13 2.42 -20.34
CA ASN A 337 3.10 3.40 -20.83
C ASN A 337 4.09 2.80 -21.85
N LYS A 338 4.58 1.57 -21.61
CA LYS A 338 5.43 0.84 -22.56
C LYS A 338 4.72 0.54 -23.89
N SER A 339 3.40 0.36 -23.85
CA SER A 339 2.58 0.13 -25.06
C SER A 339 2.12 1.40 -25.76
N GLY A 340 2.49 2.58 -25.24
CA GLY A 340 2.13 3.89 -25.82
C GLY A 340 0.80 4.45 -25.32
N VAL A 341 0.17 3.84 -24.31
CA VAL A 341 -1.00 4.37 -23.63
C VAL A 341 -0.54 5.14 -22.39
N ASP A 342 -0.81 6.44 -22.35
CA ASP A 342 -0.43 7.24 -21.18
C ASP A 342 -1.21 6.80 -19.93
N SER A 343 -0.47 6.50 -18.86
CA SER A 343 -0.99 6.17 -17.55
C SER A 343 -0.11 6.84 -16.49
N ALA A 344 -0.62 7.87 -15.83
CA ALA A 344 0.14 8.70 -14.90
C ALA A 344 -0.10 8.34 -13.43
N LEU A 345 -1.13 7.54 -13.13
CA LEU A 345 -1.52 7.16 -11.77
C LEU A 345 -1.93 5.68 -11.71
N ALA A 346 -1.29 4.96 -10.80
CA ALA A 346 -1.74 3.67 -10.31
C ALA A 346 -2.12 3.84 -8.83
N ILE A 347 -3.34 3.47 -8.44
CA ILE A 347 -3.83 3.71 -7.07
C ILE A 347 -4.85 2.66 -6.65
N GLU A 348 -4.75 2.24 -5.39
CA GLU A 348 -5.71 1.33 -4.77
C GLU A 348 -6.62 2.03 -3.76
N THR A 349 -7.77 1.43 -3.55
CA THR A 349 -8.70 1.83 -2.47
C THR A 349 -8.08 1.70 -1.07
N SER A 350 -6.99 0.97 -0.92
CA SER A 350 -6.24 0.80 0.33
C SER A 350 -5.32 1.97 0.70
N GLY A 351 -5.14 2.94 -0.21
CA GLY A 351 -4.26 4.11 -0.02
C GLY A 351 -2.85 3.96 -0.60
N HIS A 352 -2.52 2.82 -1.22
CA HIS A 352 -1.32 2.68 -2.05
C HIS A 352 -1.46 3.52 -3.31
N ALA A 353 -0.44 4.30 -3.65
CA ALA A 353 -0.47 5.15 -4.84
C ALA A 353 0.92 5.35 -5.44
N ALA A 354 1.02 5.13 -6.73
CA ALA A 354 2.23 5.32 -7.51
C ALA A 354 1.99 6.26 -8.68
N LEU A 355 2.77 7.33 -8.74
CA LEU A 355 2.68 8.34 -9.78
C LEU A 355 3.84 8.22 -10.76
N LYS A 356 3.57 8.40 -12.05
CA LYS A 356 4.58 8.42 -13.11
C LYS A 356 5.69 9.43 -12.83
N ASP A 357 5.32 10.60 -12.30
CA ASP A 357 6.25 11.68 -11.94
C ASP A 357 7.15 11.33 -10.74
N ASN A 358 6.84 10.26 -10.01
CA ASN A 358 7.62 9.71 -8.90
C ASN A 358 8.08 8.26 -9.18
N TYR A 359 8.56 8.00 -10.40
CA TYR A 359 9.13 6.71 -10.82
C TYR A 359 8.17 5.50 -10.68
N PHE A 360 6.88 5.71 -10.61
CA PHE A 360 5.88 4.70 -10.22
C PHE A 360 6.19 4.05 -8.86
N LEU A 361 6.82 4.80 -7.97
CA LEU A 361 7.05 4.38 -6.60
C LEU A 361 5.74 4.43 -5.81
N ASP A 362 5.45 3.37 -5.07
CA ASP A 362 4.38 3.32 -4.08
C ASP A 362 4.77 4.21 -2.88
N ASP A 363 4.15 5.39 -2.77
CA ASP A 363 4.63 6.46 -1.90
C ASP A 363 3.48 7.30 -1.32
N GLY A 364 3.08 6.95 -0.09
CA GLY A 364 2.04 7.67 0.63
C GLY A 364 2.43 9.11 0.97
N ALA A 365 3.71 9.39 1.26
CA ALA A 365 4.18 10.75 1.54
C ALA A 365 4.19 11.62 0.28
N TYR A 366 4.50 11.06 -0.88
CA TYR A 366 4.41 11.78 -2.14
C TYR A 366 2.96 12.10 -2.52
N LEU A 367 2.04 11.14 -2.36
CA LEU A 367 0.61 11.39 -2.56
C LEU A 367 0.12 12.49 -1.61
N ALA A 368 0.48 12.42 -0.31
CA ALA A 368 0.17 13.48 0.65
C ALA A 368 0.73 14.83 0.20
N THR A 369 1.95 14.86 -0.35
CA THR A 369 2.58 16.08 -0.90
C THR A 369 1.77 16.68 -2.05
N LYS A 370 1.29 15.86 -3.00
CA LYS A 370 0.40 16.33 -4.08
C LYS A 370 -0.92 16.89 -3.55
N ILE A 371 -1.50 16.25 -2.54
CA ILE A 371 -2.74 16.72 -1.88
C ILE A 371 -2.50 18.06 -1.14
N VAL A 372 -1.40 18.18 -0.40
CA VAL A 372 -1.02 19.41 0.32
C VAL A 372 -0.78 20.57 -0.65
N ILE A 373 -0.10 20.35 -1.77
CA ILE A 373 0.08 21.34 -2.84
C ILE A 373 -1.29 21.83 -3.33
N LYS A 374 -2.20 20.90 -3.58
CA LYS A 374 -3.54 21.23 -4.08
C LYS A 374 -4.37 21.97 -3.04
N ALA A 375 -4.32 21.55 -1.77
CA ALA A 375 -4.99 22.22 -0.66
C ALA A 375 -4.51 23.68 -0.52
N ALA A 376 -3.18 23.90 -0.61
CA ALA A 376 -2.61 25.25 -0.56
C ALA A 376 -3.07 26.16 -1.72
N LYS A 377 -3.20 25.61 -2.93
CA LYS A 377 -3.74 26.35 -4.09
C LYS A 377 -5.21 26.68 -3.91
N LEU A 378 -6.03 25.71 -3.53
CA LEU A 378 -7.47 25.87 -3.35
C LEU A 378 -7.82 26.85 -2.23
N ARG A 379 -7.07 26.86 -1.13
CA ARG A 379 -7.30 27.81 -0.03
C ARG A 379 -7.22 29.26 -0.50
N ARG A 380 -6.34 29.60 -1.42
CA ARG A 380 -6.24 30.95 -2.00
C ARG A 380 -7.48 31.33 -2.82
N GLU A 381 -8.19 30.33 -3.32
CA GLU A 381 -9.46 30.47 -4.03
C GLU A 381 -10.67 30.44 -3.08
N GLY A 382 -10.45 30.29 -1.77
CA GLY A 382 -11.53 30.11 -0.80
C GLY A 382 -12.23 28.75 -0.89
N LYS A 383 -11.54 27.74 -1.43
CA LYS A 383 -12.02 26.36 -1.61
C LYS A 383 -11.24 25.39 -0.75
N THR A 384 -11.77 24.18 -0.59
CA THR A 384 -11.13 23.04 0.11
C THR A 384 -10.96 21.85 -0.83
N ILE A 385 -10.24 20.81 -0.39
CA ILE A 385 -10.00 19.63 -1.22
C ILE A 385 -11.29 18.84 -1.51
N GLU A 386 -12.29 18.91 -0.64
CA GLU A 386 -13.59 18.28 -0.82
C GLU A 386 -14.34 18.81 -2.05
N ASN A 387 -14.05 20.04 -2.45
CA ASN A 387 -14.64 20.62 -3.66
C ASN A 387 -14.23 19.86 -4.93
N LEU A 388 -13.05 19.22 -4.93
CA LEU A 388 -12.58 18.44 -6.08
C LEU A 388 -13.38 17.15 -6.31
N THR A 389 -13.94 16.60 -5.25
CA THR A 389 -14.69 15.34 -5.28
C THR A 389 -16.20 15.53 -5.08
N ALA A 390 -16.68 16.78 -5.16
CA ALA A 390 -18.09 17.09 -4.89
C ALA A 390 -19.07 16.43 -5.88
N ALA A 391 -18.63 16.20 -7.12
CA ALA A 391 -19.42 15.51 -8.14
C ALA A 391 -19.37 13.99 -8.06
N LEU A 392 -18.48 13.43 -7.21
CA LEU A 392 -18.34 11.98 -7.05
C LEU A 392 -19.64 11.37 -6.51
N HIS A 393 -20.27 10.54 -7.33
CA HIS A 393 -21.43 9.76 -6.90
C HIS A 393 -21.00 8.66 -5.92
N ARG A 394 -21.68 8.57 -4.77
CA ARG A 394 -21.45 7.56 -3.75
C ARG A 394 -22.65 6.61 -3.70
N PRO A 395 -22.42 5.29 -3.66
CA PRO A 395 -23.52 4.34 -3.52
C PRO A 395 -24.23 4.55 -2.17
N ALA A 396 -25.53 4.22 -2.12
CA ALA A 396 -26.29 4.23 -0.87
C ALA A 396 -25.86 3.11 0.08
N GLU A 397 -25.34 2.01 -0.47
CA GLU A 397 -24.87 0.85 0.29
C GLU A 397 -23.53 0.34 -0.30
N SER A 398 -22.61 0.00 0.60
CA SER A 398 -21.37 -0.73 0.30
C SER A 398 -21.13 -1.76 1.41
N VAL A 399 -21.10 -3.05 1.05
CA VAL A 399 -21.05 -4.18 1.99
C VAL A 399 -19.94 -5.13 1.58
N GLU A 400 -19.14 -5.60 2.55
CA GLU A 400 -18.20 -6.71 2.38
C GLU A 400 -18.64 -7.90 3.25
N ILE A 401 -18.74 -9.07 2.64
CA ILE A 401 -18.99 -10.35 3.33
C ILE A 401 -17.80 -11.26 3.02
N ARG A 402 -17.19 -11.84 4.04
CA ARG A 402 -16.10 -12.80 3.90
C ARG A 402 -16.65 -14.21 4.04
N VAL A 403 -16.43 -15.04 3.04
CA VAL A 403 -16.89 -16.43 2.98
C VAL A 403 -15.67 -17.36 3.12
N PRO A 404 -15.42 -17.96 4.30
CA PRO A 404 -14.31 -18.87 4.48
C PRO A 404 -14.47 -20.15 3.65
N ILE A 405 -13.35 -20.63 3.09
CA ILE A 405 -13.23 -21.94 2.44
C ILE A 405 -12.62 -22.90 3.46
N LEU A 406 -13.29 -24.01 3.72
CA LEU A 406 -12.91 -25.01 4.72
C LEU A 406 -11.93 -26.07 4.17
N LEU A 407 -10.95 -25.62 3.38
CA LEU A 407 -9.92 -26.45 2.75
C LEU A 407 -8.56 -25.77 2.89
N GLU A 408 -7.49 -26.56 3.11
CA GLU A 408 -6.11 -26.05 3.10
C GLU A 408 -5.66 -25.71 1.67
N ASP A 409 -5.94 -26.60 0.70
CA ASP A 409 -5.75 -26.34 -0.73
C ASP A 409 -7.06 -25.84 -1.32
N PHE A 410 -7.20 -24.51 -1.34
CA PHE A 410 -8.47 -23.83 -1.61
C PHE A 410 -8.58 -23.23 -3.02
N HIS A 411 -7.46 -23.15 -3.75
CA HIS A 411 -7.42 -22.40 -5.00
C HIS A 411 -8.36 -22.97 -6.07
N ASP A 412 -8.20 -24.25 -6.41
CA ASP A 412 -9.01 -24.89 -7.46
C ASP A 412 -10.51 -24.88 -7.10
N TYR A 413 -10.80 -25.07 -5.81
CA TYR A 413 -12.17 -25.01 -5.32
C TYR A 413 -12.77 -23.60 -5.41
N GLY A 414 -12.01 -22.58 -5.05
CA GLY A 414 -12.45 -21.19 -5.17
C GLY A 414 -12.67 -20.76 -6.61
N GLU A 415 -11.78 -21.17 -7.52
CA GLU A 415 -11.93 -20.92 -8.96
C GLU A 415 -13.19 -21.61 -9.54
N ASP A 416 -13.50 -22.85 -9.12
CA ASP A 416 -14.72 -23.55 -9.52
C ASP A 416 -15.99 -22.82 -9.02
N VAL A 417 -15.99 -22.33 -7.76
CA VAL A 417 -17.09 -21.53 -7.22
C VAL A 417 -17.32 -20.28 -8.07
N MET A 418 -16.26 -19.56 -8.42
CA MET A 418 -16.34 -18.34 -9.23
C MET A 418 -16.83 -18.65 -10.66
N ALA A 419 -16.34 -19.71 -11.29
CA ALA A 419 -16.78 -20.11 -12.63
C ALA A 419 -18.28 -20.46 -12.65
N GLN A 420 -18.76 -21.17 -11.64
CA GLN A 420 -20.18 -21.50 -11.53
C GLN A 420 -21.05 -20.27 -11.22
N LEU A 421 -20.54 -19.30 -10.43
CA LEU A 421 -21.22 -18.02 -10.21
C LEU A 421 -21.37 -17.21 -11.51
N ALA A 422 -20.30 -17.15 -12.31
CA ALA A 422 -20.35 -16.48 -13.61
C ALA A 422 -21.41 -17.10 -14.54
N ALA A 423 -21.50 -18.44 -14.59
CA ALA A 423 -22.53 -19.14 -15.35
C ALA A 423 -23.94 -18.85 -14.81
N PHE A 424 -24.12 -18.89 -13.49
CA PHE A 424 -25.39 -18.57 -12.84
C PHE A 424 -25.83 -17.13 -13.15
N ALA A 425 -24.90 -16.17 -13.11
CA ALA A 425 -25.19 -14.78 -13.40
C ALA A 425 -25.54 -14.54 -14.87
N ALA A 426 -24.95 -15.30 -15.79
CA ALA A 426 -25.25 -15.21 -17.23
C ALA A 426 -26.69 -15.67 -17.56
N ASP A 427 -27.26 -16.58 -16.76
CA ASP A 427 -28.63 -17.06 -16.90
C ASP A 427 -29.65 -16.18 -16.13
N HIS A 428 -29.18 -15.19 -15.36
CA HIS A 428 -30.02 -14.34 -14.54
C HIS A 428 -30.58 -13.16 -15.35
N GLU A 429 -31.92 -12.90 -15.28
CA GLU A 429 -32.62 -11.93 -16.13
C GLU A 429 -32.08 -10.50 -16.04
N ASN A 430 -31.60 -10.07 -14.86
CA ASN A 430 -31.22 -8.70 -14.58
C ASN A 430 -29.72 -8.55 -14.22
N TRP A 431 -28.92 -9.58 -14.40
CA TRP A 431 -27.49 -9.58 -14.10
C TRP A 431 -26.66 -9.68 -15.37
N SER A 432 -25.47 -9.11 -15.36
CA SER A 432 -24.52 -9.29 -16.44
C SER A 432 -23.09 -9.32 -15.93
N VAL A 433 -22.30 -10.26 -16.44
CA VAL A 433 -20.86 -10.33 -16.12
C VAL A 433 -20.17 -9.11 -16.72
N GLU A 434 -19.35 -8.42 -15.93
CA GLU A 434 -18.52 -7.31 -16.41
C GLU A 434 -17.52 -7.82 -17.46
N PRO A 435 -17.53 -7.30 -18.69
CA PRO A 435 -16.69 -7.83 -19.78
C PRO A 435 -15.20 -7.51 -19.59
N GLU A 436 -14.88 -6.36 -18.96
CA GLU A 436 -13.52 -5.95 -18.63
C GLU A 436 -13.21 -6.22 -17.15
N ASN A 437 -13.12 -7.49 -16.80
CA ASN A 437 -12.83 -7.93 -15.45
C ASN A 437 -11.53 -8.75 -15.39
N TYR A 438 -10.64 -8.39 -14.48
CA TYR A 438 -9.31 -8.98 -14.34
C TYR A 438 -9.12 -9.73 -13.02
N GLU A 439 -10.10 -9.69 -12.10
CA GLU A 439 -10.05 -10.36 -10.81
C GLU A 439 -11.44 -10.88 -10.42
N GLY A 440 -11.53 -12.15 -10.08
CA GLY A 440 -12.76 -12.77 -9.60
C GLY A 440 -13.89 -12.70 -10.63
N VAL A 441 -15.11 -12.57 -10.16
CA VAL A 441 -16.33 -12.43 -10.98
C VAL A 441 -17.08 -11.17 -10.55
N ARG A 442 -16.98 -10.10 -11.37
CA ARG A 442 -17.75 -8.87 -11.20
C ARG A 442 -19.04 -8.96 -11.99
N ILE A 443 -20.14 -8.70 -11.34
CA ILE A 443 -21.51 -8.78 -11.90
C ILE A 443 -22.15 -7.40 -11.76
N ASN A 444 -22.63 -6.86 -12.88
CA ASN A 444 -23.46 -5.66 -12.90
C ASN A 444 -24.90 -6.05 -12.60
N ILE A 445 -25.54 -5.32 -11.70
CA ILE A 445 -26.91 -5.49 -11.26
C ILE A 445 -27.66 -4.15 -11.37
N PRO A 446 -29.00 -4.11 -11.34
CA PRO A 446 -29.74 -2.86 -11.34
C PRO A 446 -29.33 -1.94 -10.19
N GLY A 447 -28.78 -0.75 -10.55
CA GLY A 447 -28.33 0.25 -9.59
C GLY A 447 -27.02 -0.06 -8.88
N GLY A 448 -26.21 -1.02 -9.35
CA GLY A 448 -24.92 -1.31 -8.72
C GLY A 448 -24.23 -2.54 -9.27
N TRP A 449 -23.39 -3.14 -8.43
CA TRP A 449 -22.58 -4.30 -8.79
C TRP A 449 -22.26 -5.15 -7.55
N PHE A 450 -21.81 -6.37 -7.79
CA PHE A 450 -21.09 -7.15 -6.80
C PHE A 450 -19.87 -7.84 -7.42
N LEU A 451 -18.88 -8.13 -6.57
CA LEU A 451 -17.67 -8.85 -6.93
C LEU A 451 -17.41 -9.97 -5.93
N LEU A 452 -17.37 -11.20 -6.40
CA LEU A 452 -16.83 -12.34 -5.66
C LEU A 452 -15.42 -12.62 -6.18
N ARG A 453 -14.44 -12.66 -5.30
CA ARG A 453 -13.05 -12.94 -5.66
C ARG A 453 -12.42 -13.95 -4.70
N LEU A 454 -11.32 -14.56 -5.13
CA LEU A 454 -10.52 -15.43 -4.27
C LEU A 454 -9.40 -14.61 -3.62
N SER A 455 -9.19 -14.76 -2.31
CA SER A 455 -8.01 -14.18 -1.66
C SER A 455 -6.75 -14.89 -2.12
N VAL A 456 -5.67 -14.12 -2.26
CA VAL A 456 -4.36 -14.66 -2.68
C VAL A 456 -3.70 -15.49 -1.56
N HIS A 457 -3.95 -15.13 -0.31
CA HIS A 457 -3.21 -15.68 0.83
C HIS A 457 -4.07 -16.51 1.78
N ASP A 458 -5.33 -16.16 1.90
CA ASP A 458 -6.24 -16.76 2.88
C ASP A 458 -7.31 -17.62 2.19
N PRO A 459 -7.77 -18.71 2.81
CA PRO A 459 -8.83 -19.53 2.27
C PRO A 459 -10.20 -18.86 2.43
N ILE A 460 -10.40 -17.73 1.74
CA ILE A 460 -11.63 -16.94 1.77
C ILE A 460 -12.04 -16.43 0.38
N LEU A 461 -13.32 -16.28 0.19
CA LEU A 461 -13.95 -15.58 -0.93
C LEU A 461 -14.58 -14.27 -0.40
N PRO A 462 -13.91 -13.12 -0.49
CA PRO A 462 -14.52 -11.83 -0.23
C PRO A 462 -15.60 -11.52 -1.29
N LEU A 463 -16.80 -11.18 -0.82
CA LEU A 463 -17.92 -10.68 -1.61
C LEU A 463 -18.13 -9.21 -1.29
N ASN A 464 -17.95 -8.34 -2.28
CA ASN A 464 -18.22 -6.92 -2.18
C ASN A 464 -19.49 -6.60 -2.97
N ILE A 465 -20.41 -5.83 -2.40
CA ILE A 465 -21.68 -5.42 -3.03
C ILE A 465 -21.83 -3.92 -2.85
N GLU A 466 -22.09 -3.19 -3.93
CA GLU A 466 -22.48 -1.79 -3.89
C GLU A 466 -23.79 -1.59 -4.64
N ASN A 467 -24.65 -0.72 -4.09
CA ASN A 467 -25.91 -0.35 -4.75
C ASN A 467 -26.37 1.06 -4.38
N ASP A 468 -27.03 1.73 -5.32
CA ASP A 468 -27.59 3.09 -5.18
C ASP A 468 -28.95 3.10 -4.47
N VAL A 469 -29.53 1.92 -4.25
CA VAL A 469 -30.84 1.78 -3.60
C VAL A 469 -30.69 1.03 -2.28
N ALA A 470 -31.01 1.70 -1.17
CA ALA A 470 -30.92 1.12 0.16
C ALA A 470 -31.79 -0.15 0.30
N GLY A 471 -31.27 -1.18 0.98
CA GLY A 471 -31.90 -2.48 1.16
C GLY A 471 -31.71 -3.45 -0.02
N THR A 472 -31.02 -3.05 -1.09
CA THR A 472 -30.75 -3.92 -2.23
C THR A 472 -29.57 -4.85 -1.97
N ALA A 473 -28.51 -4.36 -1.30
CA ALA A 473 -27.35 -5.17 -1.00
C ALA A 473 -27.69 -6.42 -0.18
N ALA A 474 -28.60 -6.31 0.78
CA ALA A 474 -29.06 -7.46 1.57
C ALA A 474 -29.78 -8.51 0.69
N LYS A 475 -30.63 -8.09 -0.24
CA LYS A 475 -31.35 -9.01 -1.14
C LYS A 475 -30.38 -9.75 -2.07
N VAL A 476 -29.41 -9.02 -2.63
CA VAL A 476 -28.36 -9.62 -3.46
C VAL A 476 -27.50 -10.59 -2.65
N ALA A 477 -27.14 -10.23 -1.41
CA ALA A 477 -26.40 -11.11 -0.51
C ALA A 477 -27.19 -12.41 -0.22
N ASP A 478 -28.49 -12.32 0.04
CA ASP A 478 -29.34 -13.49 0.28
C ASP A 478 -29.41 -14.40 -0.95
N GLU A 479 -29.50 -13.84 -2.15
CA GLU A 479 -29.54 -14.60 -3.40
C GLU A 479 -28.21 -15.30 -3.67
N ILE A 480 -27.07 -14.61 -3.45
CA ILE A 480 -25.73 -15.19 -3.55
C ILE A 480 -25.54 -16.27 -2.47
N ALA A 481 -25.97 -16.03 -1.23
CA ALA A 481 -25.93 -17.03 -0.16
C ALA A 481 -26.68 -18.30 -0.56
N GLN A 482 -27.88 -18.17 -1.14
CA GLN A 482 -28.66 -19.31 -1.64
C GLN A 482 -27.92 -20.06 -2.75
N PHE A 483 -27.28 -19.35 -3.70
CA PHE A 483 -26.43 -19.96 -4.73
C PHE A 483 -25.28 -20.74 -4.09
N LEU A 484 -24.59 -20.15 -3.09
CA LEU A 484 -23.41 -20.73 -2.43
C LEU A 484 -23.73 -21.96 -1.57
N THR A 485 -24.99 -22.21 -1.21
CA THR A 485 -25.39 -23.46 -0.49
C THR A 485 -25.08 -24.74 -1.26
N ARG A 486 -24.81 -24.66 -2.55
CA ARG A 486 -24.40 -25.80 -3.41
C ARG A 486 -23.00 -26.31 -3.10
N PHE A 487 -22.20 -25.54 -2.35
CA PHE A 487 -20.79 -25.78 -2.08
C PHE A 487 -20.59 -26.15 -0.61
N ASP A 488 -20.26 -27.41 -0.35
CA ASP A 488 -20.18 -28.00 0.99
C ASP A 488 -18.95 -27.59 1.82
N LYS A 489 -17.97 -26.94 1.19
CA LYS A 489 -16.74 -26.47 1.84
C LYS A 489 -16.71 -24.96 2.07
N LEU A 490 -17.85 -24.28 2.02
CA LEU A 490 -17.97 -22.86 2.34
C LEU A 490 -18.63 -22.67 3.72
N ASP A 491 -18.11 -21.75 4.52
CA ASP A 491 -18.78 -21.26 5.72
C ASP A 491 -19.62 -20.02 5.38
N LEU A 492 -20.94 -20.19 5.37
CA LEU A 492 -21.91 -19.13 5.04
C LEU A 492 -22.41 -18.38 6.28
N SER A 493 -21.79 -18.55 7.44
CA SER A 493 -22.20 -17.87 8.68
C SER A 493 -22.14 -16.34 8.59
N GLY A 494 -21.25 -15.80 7.74
CA GLY A 494 -21.11 -14.36 7.50
C GLY A 494 -22.34 -13.68 6.88
N PHE A 495 -23.25 -14.43 6.25
CA PHE A 495 -24.51 -13.91 5.69
C PHE A 495 -25.64 -13.76 6.72
N LYS A 496 -25.46 -14.26 7.93
CA LYS A 496 -26.52 -14.29 8.98
C LYS A 496 -26.49 -13.09 9.92
N LYS A 497 -25.87 -11.99 9.54
CA LYS A 497 -25.76 -10.79 10.42
C LYS A 497 -26.81 -9.76 10.09
#